data_3533d0993a5094db538065bb6e06565d
#
_entry.id   3533d0993a5094db538065bb6e06565d
#
_cell.length_a   1.000
_cell.length_b   1.000
_cell.length_c   1.000
_cell.angle_alpha   90.00
_cell.angle_beta   90.00
_cell.angle_gamma   90.00
#
_symmetry.space_group_name_H-M   'P 1'
#
loop_
_entity.id
_entity.type
_entity.pdbx_description
1 polymer ?
#
loop_
_entity_poly.entity_id
_entity_poly.type
_entity_poly.pdbx_seq_one_letter_code
_entity_poly.pdbx_strand_id
1 'polypeptide(L)'
;MRKLVNNYETHTLIALSVIFYNVQMNIPADPTTVSLWVEDPTGVVTQVSSLNIVRTGVGTYYANFMPTSPGLWKYKWEGSGTSVQATSPDTAFFVRSSDFLAELV
;
A
#
# COMPACT_ATOMS: atom_id res chain seq x y z
N MET A 1 -21.79 0.35 16.07
CA MET A 1 -20.87 1.21 15.33
C MET A 1 -20.11 0.40 14.31
N ARG A 2 -20.09 0.85 13.13
CA ARG A 2 -19.41 0.09 12.10
C ARG A 2 -18.00 0.58 11.90
N LYS A 3 -17.10 -0.36 11.75
CA LYS A 3 -15.72 -0.07 11.52
C LYS A 3 -15.47 0.05 10.02
N LEU A 4 -14.79 1.08 9.62
CA LEU A 4 -14.41 1.25 8.23
C LEU A 4 -13.16 0.46 7.94
N VAL A 5 -13.18 -0.23 6.80
CA VAL A 5 -11.99 -0.91 6.30
C VAL A 5 -10.99 0.17 5.91
N ASN A 6 -9.72 -0.09 6.14
CA ASN A 6 -8.64 0.83 5.75
C ASN A 6 -8.70 2.16 6.48
N ASN A 7 -9.13 2.11 7.74
CA ASN A 7 -9.18 3.30 8.56
C ASN A 7 -8.14 3.15 9.66
N TYR A 8 -7.10 3.97 9.59
CA TYR A 8 -5.96 3.88 10.50
C TYR A 8 -5.73 5.19 11.21
N GLU A 9 -4.91 5.16 12.25
CA GLU A 9 -4.47 6.36 12.94
C GLU A 9 -3.06 6.73 12.47
N THR A 10 -2.72 8.02 12.63
CA THR A 10 -1.37 8.45 12.30
C THR A 10 -0.36 7.67 13.12
N HIS A 11 0.81 7.45 12.54
CA HIS A 11 1.92 6.75 13.18
C HIS A 11 1.61 5.30 13.50
N THR A 12 0.61 4.72 12.84
CA THR A 12 0.34 3.29 12.90
C THR A 12 1.06 2.63 11.74
N LEU A 13 1.82 1.59 12.04
CA LEU A 13 2.51 0.85 10.98
C LEU A 13 1.53 -0.07 10.31
N ILE A 14 1.34 0.13 9.01
CA ILE A 14 0.37 -0.67 8.25
C ILE A 14 1.10 -1.44 7.16
N ALA A 15 0.52 -2.56 6.77
CA ALA A 15 1.09 -3.38 5.69
C ALA A 15 0.30 -3.13 4.42
N LEU A 16 1.01 -2.69 3.38
CA LEU A 16 0.43 -2.48 2.06
C LEU A 16 0.81 -3.67 1.21
N SER A 17 -0.17 -4.45 0.76
CA SER A 17 0.06 -5.74 0.12
C SER A 17 -0.36 -5.74 -1.34
N VAL A 18 0.22 -6.66 -2.10
CA VAL A 18 -0.12 -6.81 -3.51
C VAL A 18 0.15 -8.24 -3.95
N ILE A 19 -0.58 -8.67 -4.98
CA ILE A 19 -0.30 -9.92 -5.67
C ILE A 19 -0.19 -9.61 -7.15
N PHE A 20 0.93 -10.01 -7.76
CA PHE A 20 1.13 -9.88 -9.20
C PHE A 20 0.80 -11.20 -9.88
N TYR A 21 0.23 -11.11 -11.06
CA TYR A 21 -0.20 -12.27 -11.81
C TYR A 21 0.38 -12.27 -13.20
N ASN A 22 0.61 -13.47 -13.72
CA ASN A 22 0.87 -13.65 -15.14
C ASN A 22 -0.46 -13.50 -15.88
N VAL A 23 -0.51 -12.57 -16.84
CA VAL A 23 -1.78 -12.25 -17.49
C VAL A 23 -2.29 -13.35 -18.38
N GLN A 24 -1.41 -14.24 -18.87
CA GLN A 24 -1.82 -15.30 -19.76
C GLN A 24 -2.30 -16.53 -19.00
N MET A 25 -1.63 -16.83 -17.89
CA MET A 25 -1.91 -18.05 -17.15
C MET A 25 -2.79 -17.79 -15.94
N ASN A 26 -2.94 -16.54 -15.54
CA ASN A 26 -3.78 -16.14 -14.42
C ASN A 26 -3.33 -16.81 -13.11
N ILE A 27 -2.04 -16.91 -12.93
CA ILE A 27 -1.45 -17.41 -11.68
C ILE A 27 -0.46 -16.38 -11.15
N PRO A 28 -0.19 -16.40 -9.85
CA PRO A 28 0.79 -15.47 -9.30
C PRO A 28 2.14 -15.64 -9.97
N ALA A 29 2.82 -14.52 -10.20
CA ALA A 29 4.11 -14.53 -10.87
C ALA A 29 4.92 -13.32 -10.41
N ASP A 30 6.23 -13.51 -10.31
CA ASP A 30 7.13 -12.45 -9.88
C ASP A 30 7.43 -11.50 -11.04
N PRO A 31 7.26 -10.19 -10.85
CA PRO A 31 7.73 -9.23 -11.84
C PRO A 31 9.24 -9.10 -11.79
N THR A 32 9.81 -8.52 -12.82
CA THR A 32 11.24 -8.24 -12.86
C THR A 32 11.59 -7.16 -11.84
N THR A 33 10.77 -6.13 -11.75
CA THR A 33 10.95 -5.09 -10.74
C THR A 33 9.61 -4.80 -10.08
N VAL A 34 9.67 -4.37 -8.84
CA VAL A 34 8.48 -4.04 -8.06
C VAL A 34 8.67 -2.65 -7.49
N SER A 35 7.66 -1.82 -7.64
CA SER A 35 7.67 -0.46 -7.11
C SER A 35 6.37 -0.20 -6.36
N LEU A 36 6.46 0.60 -5.31
CA LEU A 36 5.31 1.03 -4.54
C LEU A 36 5.36 2.54 -4.41
N TRP A 37 4.26 3.18 -4.78
CA TRP A 37 4.11 4.63 -4.72
C TRP A 37 3.01 4.95 -3.73
N VAL A 38 3.23 5.98 -2.93
CA VAL A 38 2.25 6.42 -1.93
C VAL A 38 2.03 7.91 -2.12
N GLU A 39 0.77 8.29 -2.14
CA GLU A 39 0.38 9.69 -2.26
C GLU A 39 -0.26 10.14 -0.96
N ASP A 40 0.25 11.23 -0.38
CA ASP A 40 -0.28 11.74 0.87
C ASP A 40 -1.53 12.60 0.63
N PRO A 41 -2.22 13.03 1.68
CA PRO A 41 -3.47 13.79 1.50
C PRO A 41 -3.27 15.14 0.79
N THR A 42 -2.06 15.66 0.73
CA THR A 42 -1.79 16.91 0.03
C THR A 42 -1.43 16.70 -1.43
N GLY A 43 -1.33 15.44 -1.88
CA GLY A 43 -1.03 15.14 -3.27
C GLY A 43 0.43 14.87 -3.55
N VAL A 44 1.27 14.82 -2.54
CA VAL A 44 2.69 14.52 -2.74
C VAL A 44 2.87 13.02 -2.88
N VAL A 45 3.53 12.61 -3.96
CA VAL A 45 3.76 11.21 -4.28
C VAL A 45 5.19 10.86 -3.91
N THR A 46 5.36 9.77 -3.19
CA THR A 46 6.66 9.29 -2.75
C THR A 46 6.79 7.81 -3.10
N GLN A 47 7.96 7.44 -3.58
CA GLN A 47 8.25 6.04 -3.84
C GLN A 47 8.80 5.40 -2.57
N VAL A 48 8.22 4.28 -2.18
CA VAL A 48 8.71 3.53 -1.03
C VAL A 48 10.00 2.84 -1.44
N SER A 49 11.01 2.90 -0.58
CA SER A 49 12.30 2.28 -0.87
C SER A 49 12.12 0.79 -1.12
N SER A 50 12.82 0.26 -2.12
CA SER A 50 12.79 -1.16 -2.42
C SER A 50 13.30 -1.98 -1.25
N LEU A 51 14.10 -1.40 -0.39
CA LEU A 51 14.60 -2.09 0.80
C LEU A 51 13.48 -2.40 1.79
N ASN A 52 12.37 -1.71 1.68
CA ASN A 52 11.22 -1.92 2.57
C ASN A 52 10.16 -2.83 1.96
N ILE A 53 10.39 -3.31 0.75
CA ILE A 53 9.45 -4.20 0.08
C ILE A 53 9.88 -5.63 0.32
N VAL A 54 8.96 -6.43 0.85
CA VAL A 54 9.24 -7.80 1.26
C VAL A 54 8.44 -8.75 0.38
N ARG A 55 9.10 -9.78 -0.15
CA ARG A 55 8.46 -10.84 -0.91
C ARG A 55 8.13 -11.98 0.04
N THR A 56 6.87 -12.38 0.06
CA THR A 56 6.43 -13.47 0.92
C THR A 56 6.12 -14.74 0.16
N GLY A 57 6.05 -14.67 -1.16
CA GLY A 57 5.78 -15.83 -2.00
C GLY A 57 5.81 -15.40 -3.44
N VAL A 58 5.49 -16.30 -4.34
CA VAL A 58 5.49 -15.98 -5.77
C VAL A 58 4.46 -14.90 -6.01
N GLY A 59 4.90 -13.79 -6.56
CA GLY A 59 4.03 -12.68 -6.90
C GLY A 59 3.48 -11.90 -5.72
N THR A 60 3.81 -12.29 -4.51
CA THR A 60 3.18 -11.72 -3.32
C THR A 60 4.19 -10.88 -2.57
N TYR A 61 3.85 -9.61 -2.36
CA TYR A 61 4.74 -8.65 -1.75
C TYR A 61 3.97 -7.77 -0.77
N TYR A 62 4.69 -7.21 0.18
CA TYR A 62 4.12 -6.18 1.04
C TYR A 62 5.22 -5.22 1.45
N ALA A 63 4.79 -4.08 1.96
CA ALA A 63 5.71 -3.11 2.58
C ALA A 63 4.99 -2.50 3.77
N ASN A 64 5.72 -2.33 4.85
CA ASN A 64 5.19 -1.62 6.00
C ASN A 64 5.34 -0.13 5.77
N PHE A 65 4.31 0.60 6.11
CA PHE A 65 4.28 2.04 5.89
C PHE A 65 3.62 2.71 7.09
N MET A 66 4.20 3.83 7.50
CA MET A 66 3.68 4.57 8.65
C MET A 66 3.24 5.95 8.17
N PRO A 67 1.92 6.18 8.01
CA PRO A 67 1.46 7.51 7.64
C PRO A 67 1.64 8.47 8.78
N THR A 68 2.02 9.70 8.44
CA THR A 68 2.36 10.70 9.44
C THR A 68 1.37 11.85 9.53
N SER A 69 0.39 11.90 8.65
CA SER A 69 -0.61 12.96 8.68
C SER A 69 -1.99 12.38 8.42
N PRO A 70 -3.03 13.02 8.96
CA PRO A 70 -4.38 12.53 8.74
C PRO A 70 -4.88 12.91 7.34
N GLY A 71 -5.84 12.15 6.84
CA GLY A 71 -6.45 12.41 5.56
C GLY A 71 -6.49 11.16 4.70
N LEU A 72 -6.83 11.36 3.46
CA LEU A 72 -6.93 10.26 2.51
C LEU A 72 -5.58 10.02 1.87
N TRP A 73 -5.09 8.81 2.02
CA TRP A 73 -3.84 8.35 1.41
C TRP A 73 -4.19 7.38 0.30
N LYS A 74 -3.38 7.38 -0.75
CA LYS A 74 -3.53 6.44 -1.87
C LYS A 74 -2.21 5.76 -2.10
N TYR A 75 -2.26 4.54 -2.62
CA TYR A 75 -1.03 3.88 -2.98
C TYR A 75 -1.25 2.98 -4.18
N LYS A 76 -0.15 2.73 -4.89
CA LYS A 76 -0.18 1.97 -6.12
C LYS A 76 1.06 1.13 -6.21
N TRP A 77 0.87 -0.15 -6.49
CA TRP A 77 1.95 -1.06 -6.77
C TRP A 77 2.15 -1.17 -8.27
N GLU A 78 3.40 -1.24 -8.70
CA GLU A 78 3.73 -1.43 -10.10
C GLU A 78 4.75 -2.52 -10.21
N GLY A 79 4.56 -3.41 -11.18
CA GLY A 79 5.50 -4.44 -11.50
C GLY A 79 5.84 -4.35 -12.97
N SER A 80 7.08 -4.68 -13.32
CA SER A 80 7.51 -4.72 -14.70
C SER A 80 7.92 -6.14 -15.05
N GLY A 81 7.94 -6.43 -16.37
CA GLY A 81 8.35 -7.72 -16.85
C GLY A 81 7.40 -8.22 -17.92
N THR A 82 7.87 -9.22 -18.65
CA THR A 82 7.08 -9.80 -19.72
C THR A 82 5.94 -10.61 -19.13
N SER A 83 4.73 -10.38 -19.61
CA SER A 83 3.55 -11.15 -19.24
C SER A 83 3.13 -11.00 -17.78
N VAL A 84 3.71 -10.04 -17.07
CA VAL A 84 3.34 -9.82 -15.67
C VAL A 84 2.66 -8.47 -15.56
N GLN A 85 1.53 -8.44 -14.90
CA GLN A 85 0.84 -7.20 -14.61
C GLN A 85 0.54 -7.09 -13.14
N ALA A 86 0.60 -5.86 -12.65
CA ALA A 86 0.14 -5.56 -11.31
C ALA A 86 -1.37 -5.68 -11.31
N THR A 87 -1.89 -6.44 -10.39
CA THR A 87 -3.32 -6.55 -10.21
C THR A 87 -3.78 -5.76 -9.03
N SER A 88 -2.90 -4.92 -8.54
CA SER A 88 -3.28 -4.05 -7.47
C SER A 88 -3.91 -2.82 -8.09
N PRO A 89 -5.22 -2.69 -8.06
CA PRO A 89 -5.80 -1.41 -8.44
C PRO A 89 -5.31 -0.37 -7.46
N ASP A 90 -5.43 0.87 -7.85
CA ASP A 90 -5.12 1.93 -6.92
C ASP A 90 -5.95 1.71 -5.67
N THR A 91 -5.30 1.72 -4.54
CA THR A 91 -5.99 1.54 -3.29
C THR A 91 -5.80 2.79 -2.45
N ALA A 92 -6.70 2.94 -1.51
CA ALA A 92 -6.71 4.12 -0.67
C ALA A 92 -7.04 3.71 0.76
N PHE A 93 -6.55 4.49 1.69
CA PHE A 93 -6.93 4.30 3.08
C PHE A 93 -7.04 5.66 3.73
N PHE A 94 -7.85 5.72 4.77
CA PHE A 94 -8.09 6.96 5.47
C PHE A 94 -7.34 6.93 6.80
N VAL A 95 -6.66 8.03 7.09
CA VAL A 95 -5.88 8.16 8.32
C VAL A 95 -6.48 9.29 9.13
N ARG A 96 -6.74 9.02 10.38
CA ARG A 96 -7.22 10.05 11.29
C ARG A 96 -6.13 10.36 12.29
N SER A 97 -6.27 11.51 12.91
CA SER A 97 -5.31 11.92 13.92
C SER A 97 -5.36 10.97 15.10
N SER A 98 -4.18 10.60 15.60
CA SER A 98 -4.09 9.78 16.79
C SER A 98 -4.03 10.65 18.04
N ASP A 99 -4.58 11.84 17.97
CA ASP A 99 -4.54 12.76 19.07
C ASP A 99 -5.32 12.19 20.25
N PHE A 100 -4.57 11.81 21.28
CA PHE A 100 -5.16 11.25 22.47
C PHE A 100 -6.16 12.20 23.12
N LEU A 101 -5.85 13.49 23.10
CA LEU A 101 -6.72 14.47 23.72
C LEU A 101 -8.05 14.58 23.01
N ALA A 102 -8.05 14.41 21.70
CA ALA A 102 -9.28 14.49 20.94
C ALA A 102 -10.23 13.37 21.32
N GLU A 103 -9.71 12.24 21.75
CA GLU A 103 -10.55 11.13 22.14
C GLU A 103 -11.15 11.29 23.51
N LEU A 104 -10.62 12.19 24.28
CA LEU A 104 -11.13 12.43 25.62
C LEU A 104 -12.23 13.47 25.67
N VAL A 105 -12.46 14.14 24.56
CA VAL A 105 -13.41 15.24 24.52
C VAL A 105 -14.82 14.80 24.15
#